data_730610908d1e60248244e2b864b1fdcf
#
_entry.id   730610908d1e60248244e2b864b1fdcf
#
_cell.length_a   1.000
_cell.length_b   1.000
_cell.length_c   1.000
_cell.angle_alpha   90.00
_cell.angle_beta   90.00
_cell.angle_gamma   90.00
#
_symmetry.space_group_name_H-M   'P 1'
#
loop_
_entity.id
_entity.type
_entity.pdbx_description
1 polymer ?
#
loop_
_entity_poly.entity_id
_entity_poly.type
_entity_poly.pdbx_seq_one_letter_code
_entity_poly.pdbx_strand_id
1 'polypeptide(L)'
;MVNELVELISTQARRFGDREALRFRDYKTQEWMSISWNQFKTNIEREAKSLYKAGLDVEDNVAIFSQNCPEILTTHFAAYYNRGVAVPIYATSSKNEAAYIINDAQTLVLFVGDQQQYDIAMEIVDECPSLKYVVTYNPLVKKRADDKISMTWEEFLDWGEDADVELLNKRKESAL
;
A
#
# COMPACT_ATOMS: atom_id res chain seq x y z
N MET A 1 15.73 0.37 -21.78
CA MET A 1 14.27 0.57 -21.83
C MET A 1 13.90 1.20 -20.50
N VAL A 2 13.38 2.42 -20.49
CA VAL A 2 12.98 3.08 -19.23
C VAL A 2 11.83 2.27 -18.64
N ASN A 3 11.85 1.98 -17.33
CA ASN A 3 10.70 1.39 -16.66
C ASN A 3 9.60 2.47 -16.57
N GLU A 4 8.78 2.55 -17.61
CA GLU A 4 7.79 3.60 -17.79
C GLU A 4 6.79 3.68 -16.64
N LEU A 5 6.45 2.55 -16.00
CA LEU A 5 5.52 2.54 -14.86
C LEU A 5 6.12 3.21 -13.61
N VAL A 6 7.39 2.91 -13.28
CA VAL A 6 8.05 3.50 -12.11
C VAL A 6 8.29 5.00 -12.30
N GLU A 7 8.62 5.44 -13.52
CA GLU A 7 8.87 6.85 -13.85
C GLU A 7 7.60 7.64 -14.19
N LEU A 8 6.48 6.97 -14.42
CA LEU A 8 5.22 7.60 -14.85
C LEU A 8 4.81 8.73 -13.92
N ILE A 9 4.70 8.45 -12.63
CA ILE A 9 4.21 9.44 -11.64
C ILE A 9 5.20 10.60 -11.47
N SER A 10 6.50 10.31 -11.45
CA SER A 10 7.54 11.35 -11.39
C SER A 10 7.46 12.27 -12.61
N THR A 11 7.19 11.72 -13.78
CA THR A 11 7.01 12.49 -15.03
C THR A 11 5.75 13.34 -14.98
N GLN A 12 4.64 12.78 -14.50
CA GLN A 12 3.39 13.53 -14.38
C GLN A 12 3.50 14.63 -13.30
N ALA A 13 4.16 14.37 -12.18
CA ALA A 13 4.40 15.37 -11.15
C ALA A 13 5.25 16.55 -11.68
N ARG A 14 6.30 16.28 -12.48
CA ARG A 14 7.06 17.34 -13.16
C ARG A 14 6.21 18.17 -14.13
N ARG A 15 5.24 17.53 -14.81
CA ARG A 15 4.39 18.17 -15.82
C ARG A 15 3.24 18.98 -15.21
N PHE A 16 2.62 18.46 -14.16
CA PHE A 16 1.36 18.98 -13.63
C PHE A 16 1.48 19.61 -12.23
N GLY A 17 2.54 19.27 -11.48
CA GLY A 17 2.85 19.89 -10.18
C GLY A 17 1.70 19.81 -9.19
N ASP A 18 1.20 20.98 -8.79
CA ASP A 18 0.13 21.10 -7.79
C ASP A 18 -1.29 20.98 -8.35
N ARG A 19 -1.44 20.65 -9.64
CA ARG A 19 -2.77 20.33 -10.18
C ARG A 19 -3.32 19.06 -9.55
N GLU A 20 -4.65 18.98 -9.45
CA GLU A 20 -5.36 17.82 -8.94
C GLU A 20 -5.00 16.55 -9.74
N ALA A 21 -4.58 15.50 -9.04
CA ALA A 21 -4.31 14.18 -9.59
C ALA A 21 -5.45 13.22 -9.30
N LEU A 22 -5.89 13.16 -8.04
CA LEU A 22 -6.95 12.27 -7.57
C LEU A 22 -7.96 13.05 -6.74
N ARG A 23 -9.23 12.67 -6.86
CA ARG A 23 -10.33 13.20 -6.05
C ARG A 23 -11.03 12.06 -5.33
N PHE A 24 -11.33 12.25 -4.06
CA PHE A 24 -11.92 11.23 -3.20
C PHE A 24 -12.80 11.86 -2.12
N ARG A 25 -13.52 11.04 -1.35
CA ARG A 25 -14.25 11.49 -0.18
C ARG A 25 -13.43 11.23 1.09
N ASP A 26 -13.31 12.25 1.92
CA ASP A 26 -12.68 12.11 3.24
C ASP A 26 -13.43 11.08 4.10
N TYR A 27 -12.70 10.23 4.80
CA TYR A 27 -13.29 9.15 5.60
C TYR A 27 -14.17 9.65 6.74
N LYS A 28 -13.83 10.80 7.35
CA LYS A 28 -14.56 11.35 8.51
C LYS A 28 -15.69 12.28 8.09
N THR A 29 -15.39 13.25 7.24
CA THR A 29 -16.31 14.34 6.88
C THR A 29 -17.20 14.00 5.69
N GLN A 30 -16.82 13.01 4.89
CA GLN A 30 -17.45 12.67 3.63
C GLN A 30 -17.45 13.82 2.59
N GLU A 31 -16.63 14.85 2.81
CA GLU A 31 -16.44 15.93 1.87
C GLU A 31 -15.50 15.53 0.73
N TRP A 32 -15.64 16.19 -0.41
CA TRP A 32 -14.74 15.97 -1.53
C TRP A 32 -13.39 16.62 -1.25
N MET A 33 -12.36 15.80 -1.25
CA MET A 33 -10.95 16.16 -1.12
C MET A 33 -10.22 15.83 -2.42
N SER A 34 -9.05 16.44 -2.58
CA SER A 34 -8.15 16.08 -3.69
C SER A 34 -6.70 16.09 -3.22
N ILE A 35 -5.88 15.32 -3.92
CA ILE A 35 -4.42 15.40 -3.81
C ILE A 35 -3.83 15.81 -5.15
N SER A 36 -2.76 16.59 -5.10
CA SER A 36 -2.02 17.02 -6.28
C SER A 36 -1.10 15.91 -6.80
N TRP A 37 -0.57 16.06 -8.02
CA TRP A 37 0.44 15.16 -8.55
C TRP A 37 1.71 15.14 -7.69
N ASN A 38 2.12 16.28 -7.13
CA ASN A 38 3.25 16.34 -6.21
C ASN A 38 2.98 15.56 -4.93
N GLN A 39 1.81 15.73 -4.32
CA GLN A 39 1.41 14.98 -3.13
C GLN A 39 1.31 13.47 -3.40
N PHE A 40 0.70 13.09 -4.54
CA PHE A 40 0.59 11.69 -4.93
C PHE A 40 1.97 11.04 -5.08
N LYS A 41 2.91 11.72 -5.77
CA LYS A 41 4.32 11.27 -5.86
C LYS A 41 4.96 11.11 -4.48
N THR A 42 4.80 12.10 -3.60
CA THR A 42 5.37 12.07 -2.25
C THR A 42 4.83 10.88 -1.44
N ASN A 43 3.53 10.63 -1.49
CA ASN A 43 2.92 9.49 -0.80
C ASN A 43 3.47 8.14 -1.31
N ILE A 44 3.64 8.00 -2.63
CA ILE A 44 4.24 6.80 -3.23
C ILE A 44 5.68 6.59 -2.70
N GLU A 45 6.49 7.64 -2.67
CA GLU A 45 7.87 7.56 -2.19
C GLU A 45 7.96 7.21 -0.71
N ARG A 46 7.07 7.76 0.13
CA ARG A 46 6.97 7.43 1.55
C ARG A 46 6.55 5.96 1.74
N GLU A 47 5.51 5.52 1.06
CA GLU A 47 5.05 4.14 1.15
C GLU A 47 6.08 3.14 0.61
N ALA A 48 6.80 3.49 -0.45
CA ALA A 48 7.88 2.66 -0.98
C ALA A 48 9.01 2.45 0.05
N LYS A 49 9.37 3.49 0.82
CA LYS A 49 10.32 3.37 1.94
C LYS A 49 9.80 2.43 3.02
N SER A 50 8.52 2.53 3.36
CA SER A 50 7.89 1.67 4.38
C SER A 50 7.86 0.21 3.94
N LEU A 51 7.52 -0.06 2.68
CA LEU A 51 7.56 -1.40 2.10
C LEU A 51 8.99 -1.97 2.10
N TYR A 52 9.98 -1.14 1.73
CA TYR A 52 11.39 -1.53 1.79
C TYR A 52 11.82 -1.89 3.22
N LYS A 53 11.46 -1.06 4.21
CA LYS A 53 11.72 -1.31 5.63
C LYS A 53 10.98 -2.55 6.16
N ALA A 54 9.79 -2.84 5.66
CA ALA A 54 9.05 -4.06 5.98
C ALA A 54 9.74 -5.35 5.48
N GLY A 55 10.73 -5.20 4.61
CA GLY A 55 11.51 -6.30 4.05
C GLY A 55 10.96 -6.80 2.71
N LEU A 56 10.13 -6.01 2.02
CA LEU A 56 9.70 -6.34 0.67
C LEU A 56 10.91 -6.41 -0.26
N ASP A 57 11.13 -7.56 -0.88
CA ASP A 57 12.21 -7.76 -1.86
C ASP A 57 11.67 -7.77 -3.28
N VAL A 58 12.58 -7.90 -4.25
CA VAL A 58 12.24 -7.99 -5.67
C VAL A 58 11.34 -9.21 -5.91
N GLU A 59 10.25 -9.00 -6.64
CA GLU A 59 9.22 -10.01 -6.94
C GLU A 59 8.38 -10.48 -5.74
N ASP A 60 8.61 -9.92 -4.54
CA ASP A 60 7.73 -10.16 -3.41
C ASP A 60 6.36 -9.51 -3.59
N ASN A 61 5.36 -10.03 -2.90
CA ASN A 61 3.98 -9.61 -3.05
C ASN A 61 3.46 -8.79 -1.86
N VAL A 62 2.73 -7.74 -2.18
CA VAL A 62 1.81 -7.05 -1.25
C VAL A 62 0.38 -7.29 -1.74
N ALA A 63 -0.56 -7.50 -0.83
CA ALA A 63 -1.97 -7.65 -1.21
C ALA A 63 -2.79 -6.43 -0.80
N ILE A 64 -3.82 -6.15 -1.58
CA ILE A 64 -4.73 -5.02 -1.39
C ILE A 64 -6.15 -5.55 -1.33
N PHE A 65 -6.76 -5.54 -0.16
CA PHE A 65 -8.11 -5.99 0.11
C PHE A 65 -8.98 -4.79 0.48
N SER A 66 -9.48 -4.08 -0.52
CA SER A 66 -10.12 -2.77 -0.32
C SER A 66 -11.13 -2.43 -1.40
N GLN A 67 -12.13 -1.60 -1.03
CA GLN A 67 -12.90 -0.80 -1.96
C GLN A 67 -12.01 0.28 -2.59
N ASN A 68 -12.44 0.83 -3.73
CA ASN A 68 -11.70 1.88 -4.40
C ASN A 68 -11.46 3.10 -3.50
N CYS A 69 -10.19 3.44 -3.32
CA CYS A 69 -9.70 4.62 -2.61
C CYS A 69 -8.37 5.09 -3.23
N PRO A 70 -7.91 6.32 -2.98
CA PRO A 70 -6.68 6.83 -3.57
C PRO A 70 -5.43 6.08 -3.11
N GLU A 71 -5.43 5.53 -1.90
CA GLU A 71 -4.32 4.78 -1.32
C GLU A 71 -4.00 3.51 -2.11
N ILE A 72 -5.00 2.87 -2.74
CA ILE A 72 -4.78 1.71 -3.62
C ILE A 72 -3.78 2.03 -4.71
N LEU A 73 -3.95 3.18 -5.39
CA LEU A 73 -3.03 3.59 -6.45
C LEU A 73 -1.65 3.89 -5.89
N THR A 74 -1.58 4.50 -4.71
CA THR A 74 -0.31 4.74 -4.01
C THR A 74 0.42 3.43 -3.76
N THR A 75 -0.26 2.43 -3.21
CA THR A 75 0.31 1.10 -2.92
C THR A 75 0.79 0.37 -4.18
N HIS A 76 0.02 0.42 -5.27
CA HIS A 76 0.48 -0.17 -6.54
C HIS A 76 1.82 0.42 -6.98
N PHE A 77 1.94 1.76 -7.03
CA PHE A 77 3.18 2.40 -7.47
C PHE A 77 4.31 2.25 -6.45
N ALA A 78 4.01 2.21 -5.15
CA ALA A 78 5.01 1.95 -4.10
C ALA A 78 5.60 0.53 -4.20
N ALA A 79 4.75 -0.47 -4.51
CA ALA A 79 5.21 -1.83 -4.79
C ALA A 79 6.13 -1.86 -6.03
N TYR A 80 5.76 -1.17 -7.13
CA TYR A 80 6.60 -1.10 -8.34
C TYR A 80 7.95 -0.42 -8.08
N TYR A 81 8.00 0.59 -7.18
CA TYR A 81 9.27 1.20 -6.74
C TYR A 81 10.22 0.19 -6.11
N ASN A 82 9.68 -0.78 -5.40
CA ASN A 82 10.43 -1.89 -4.79
C ASN A 82 10.67 -3.06 -5.76
N ARG A 83 10.16 -2.99 -7.00
CA ARG A 83 10.11 -4.13 -7.94
C ARG A 83 9.28 -5.30 -7.42
N GLY A 84 8.38 -5.00 -6.51
CA GLY A 84 7.39 -5.94 -5.97
C GLY A 84 6.14 -6.01 -6.83
N VAL A 85 5.25 -6.91 -6.47
CA VAL A 85 3.99 -7.18 -7.14
C VAL A 85 2.83 -6.77 -6.22
N ALA A 86 1.86 -6.02 -6.75
CA ALA A 86 0.63 -5.71 -6.04
C ALA A 86 -0.48 -6.69 -6.46
N VAL A 87 -1.05 -7.40 -5.50
CA VAL A 87 -2.08 -8.42 -5.67
C VAL A 87 -3.43 -7.90 -5.18
N PRO A 88 -4.36 -7.53 -6.06
CA PRO A 88 -5.67 -7.06 -5.65
C PRO A 88 -6.56 -8.22 -5.21
N ILE A 89 -7.27 -8.02 -4.08
CA ILE A 89 -8.33 -8.90 -3.58
C ILE A 89 -9.63 -8.10 -3.65
N TYR A 90 -10.69 -8.68 -4.21
CA TYR A 90 -11.98 -8.01 -4.26
C TYR A 90 -12.48 -7.68 -2.85
N ALA A 91 -12.95 -6.44 -2.65
CA ALA A 91 -13.45 -5.96 -1.35
C ALA A 91 -14.57 -6.82 -0.74
N THR A 92 -15.26 -7.59 -1.57
CA THR A 92 -16.35 -8.51 -1.20
C THR A 92 -15.93 -9.96 -1.07
N SER A 93 -14.64 -10.26 -1.23
CA SER A 93 -14.14 -11.63 -1.08
C SER A 93 -14.40 -12.17 0.33
N SER A 94 -14.72 -13.45 0.38
CA SER A 94 -14.90 -14.16 1.63
C SER A 94 -13.58 -14.38 2.36
N LYS A 95 -13.67 -14.73 3.65
CA LYS A 95 -12.52 -15.13 4.47
C LYS A 95 -11.65 -16.19 3.80
N ASN A 96 -12.27 -17.24 3.25
CA ASN A 96 -11.55 -18.35 2.63
C ASN A 96 -10.84 -17.93 1.34
N GLU A 97 -11.48 -17.09 0.52
CA GLU A 97 -10.87 -16.55 -0.70
C GLU A 97 -9.69 -15.63 -0.37
N ALA A 98 -9.86 -14.75 0.62
CA ALA A 98 -8.78 -13.86 1.05
C ALA A 98 -7.58 -14.66 1.59
N ALA A 99 -7.80 -15.63 2.47
CA ALA A 99 -6.76 -16.50 3.01
C ALA A 99 -6.04 -17.29 1.88
N TYR A 100 -6.81 -17.83 0.92
CA TYR A 100 -6.24 -18.54 -0.22
C TYR A 100 -5.30 -17.62 -1.04
N ILE A 101 -5.77 -16.42 -1.43
CA ILE A 101 -4.97 -15.49 -2.25
C ILE A 101 -3.71 -15.04 -1.50
N ILE A 102 -3.83 -14.71 -0.21
CA ILE A 102 -2.70 -14.28 0.63
C ILE A 102 -1.63 -15.37 0.72
N ASN A 103 -2.05 -16.61 0.93
CA ASN A 103 -1.14 -17.76 1.03
C ASN A 103 -0.52 -18.15 -0.31
N ASP A 104 -1.31 -18.17 -1.38
CA ASP A 104 -0.83 -18.48 -2.74
C ASP A 104 0.21 -17.44 -3.20
N ALA A 105 -0.07 -16.16 -2.96
CA ALA A 105 0.84 -15.05 -3.26
C ALA A 105 1.99 -14.89 -2.26
N GLN A 106 2.04 -15.65 -1.17
CA GLN A 106 3.05 -15.47 -0.11
C GLN A 106 3.15 -14.00 0.35
N THR A 107 2.01 -13.35 0.55
CA THR A 107 1.90 -11.93 0.82
C THR A 107 2.64 -11.51 2.10
N LEU A 108 3.49 -10.48 2.00
CA LEU A 108 4.24 -9.93 3.12
C LEU A 108 3.45 -8.86 3.89
N VAL A 109 2.81 -7.95 3.17
CA VAL A 109 2.00 -6.84 3.70
C VAL A 109 0.62 -6.87 3.10
N LEU A 110 -0.41 -6.85 3.93
CA LEU A 110 -1.81 -6.76 3.51
C LEU A 110 -2.35 -5.35 3.81
N PHE A 111 -2.79 -4.66 2.77
CA PHE A 111 -3.52 -3.40 2.90
C PHE A 111 -5.01 -3.67 2.90
N VAL A 112 -5.73 -3.12 3.88
CA VAL A 112 -7.19 -3.30 4.06
C VAL A 112 -7.93 -1.97 4.03
N GLY A 113 -9.07 -1.93 3.35
CA GLY A 113 -9.84 -0.70 3.14
C GLY A 113 -10.59 -0.25 4.39
N ASP A 114 -11.55 -1.03 4.82
CA ASP A 114 -12.50 -0.70 5.89
C ASP A 114 -12.55 -1.77 6.98
N GLN A 115 -13.42 -1.55 7.98
CA GLN A 115 -13.58 -2.43 9.14
C GLN A 115 -13.82 -3.89 8.74
N GLN A 116 -14.66 -4.13 7.72
CA GLN A 116 -14.97 -5.50 7.28
C GLN A 116 -13.72 -6.26 6.81
N GLN A 117 -12.88 -5.63 5.98
CA GLN A 117 -11.66 -6.26 5.48
C GLN A 117 -10.62 -6.44 6.59
N TYR A 118 -10.54 -5.48 7.51
CA TYR A 118 -9.71 -5.61 8.71
C TYR A 118 -10.15 -6.77 9.59
N ASP A 119 -11.46 -6.91 9.86
CA ASP A 119 -11.97 -7.99 10.70
C ASP A 119 -11.66 -9.37 10.08
N ILE A 120 -11.84 -9.50 8.76
CA ILE A 120 -11.47 -10.71 8.02
C ILE A 120 -9.97 -10.97 8.11
N ALA A 121 -9.13 -9.94 7.91
CA ALA A 121 -7.68 -10.07 8.01
C ALA A 121 -7.25 -10.60 9.38
N MET A 122 -7.83 -10.07 10.47
CA MET A 122 -7.54 -10.50 11.83
C MET A 122 -8.05 -11.92 12.16
N GLU A 123 -9.05 -12.42 11.43
CA GLU A 123 -9.50 -13.80 11.57
C GLU A 123 -8.58 -14.82 10.88
N ILE A 124 -7.88 -14.41 9.84
CA ILE A 124 -7.05 -15.30 9.02
C ILE A 124 -5.55 -15.16 9.25
N VAL A 125 -5.12 -14.20 10.05
CA VAL A 125 -3.69 -13.90 10.24
C VAL A 125 -2.89 -15.12 10.68
N ASP A 126 -3.41 -15.94 11.57
CA ASP A 126 -2.76 -17.16 12.05
C ASP A 126 -2.71 -18.27 10.97
N GLU A 127 -3.54 -18.16 9.94
CA GLU A 127 -3.58 -19.08 8.80
C GLU A 127 -2.64 -18.64 7.65
N CYS A 128 -2.03 -17.43 7.75
CA CYS A 128 -1.23 -16.79 6.72
C CYS A 128 0.22 -16.52 7.20
N PRO A 129 1.10 -17.51 7.25
CA PRO A 129 2.42 -17.40 7.89
C PRO A 129 3.39 -16.43 7.20
N SER A 130 3.17 -16.07 5.94
CA SER A 130 3.97 -15.06 5.23
C SER A 130 3.62 -13.63 5.64
N LEU A 131 2.40 -13.42 6.16
CA LEU A 131 1.87 -12.10 6.48
C LEU A 131 2.52 -11.54 7.73
N LYS A 132 3.25 -10.42 7.60
CA LYS A 132 3.93 -9.76 8.72
C LYS A 132 3.24 -8.49 9.18
N TYR A 133 2.59 -7.78 8.28
CA TYR A 133 1.97 -6.49 8.57
C TYR A 133 0.59 -6.39 7.92
N VAL A 134 -0.34 -5.75 8.64
CA VAL A 134 -1.64 -5.32 8.11
C VAL A 134 -1.70 -3.80 8.20
N VAL A 135 -2.06 -3.14 7.11
CA VAL A 135 -2.14 -1.67 7.03
C VAL A 135 -3.57 -1.25 6.70
N THR A 136 -4.17 -0.41 7.54
CA THR A 136 -5.55 0.05 7.32
C THR A 136 -5.57 1.39 6.61
N TYR A 137 -6.24 1.49 5.47
CA TYR A 137 -6.41 2.76 4.74
C TYR A 137 -7.36 3.71 5.47
N ASN A 138 -8.53 3.19 5.90
CA ASN A 138 -9.47 3.99 6.68
C ASN A 138 -8.96 4.18 8.11
N PRO A 139 -8.65 5.42 8.54
CA PRO A 139 -8.15 5.69 9.90
C PRO A 139 -9.23 5.50 10.99
N LEU A 140 -10.50 5.26 10.61
CA LEU A 140 -11.59 5.02 11.53
C LEU A 140 -11.75 3.55 11.92
N VAL A 141 -10.95 2.66 11.34
CA VAL A 141 -10.95 1.23 11.69
C VAL A 141 -10.61 1.06 13.17
N LYS A 142 -11.46 0.33 13.86
CA LYS A 142 -11.27 -0.03 15.27
C LYS A 142 -10.45 -1.30 15.36
N LYS A 143 -9.21 -1.15 15.79
CA LYS A 143 -8.28 -2.27 15.97
C LYS A 143 -8.73 -3.15 17.13
N ARG A 144 -8.49 -4.47 17.03
CA ARG A 144 -8.69 -5.42 18.14
C ARG A 144 -7.67 -5.15 19.24
N ALA A 145 -8.02 -5.41 20.48
CA ALA A 145 -7.13 -5.16 21.63
C ALA A 145 -5.88 -6.04 21.65
N ASP A 146 -5.93 -7.21 21.03
CA ASP A 146 -4.86 -8.19 20.90
C ASP A 146 -4.02 -8.02 19.62
N ASP A 147 -4.40 -7.09 18.75
CA ASP A 147 -3.71 -6.82 17.49
C ASP A 147 -2.32 -6.19 17.71
N LYS A 148 -1.29 -6.86 17.19
CA LYS A 148 0.12 -6.44 17.31
C LYS A 148 0.81 -6.20 15.97
N ILE A 149 0.11 -6.42 14.85
CA ILE A 149 0.71 -6.40 13.52
C ILE A 149 0.14 -5.32 12.61
N SER A 150 -0.94 -4.64 13.04
CA SER A 150 -1.55 -3.62 12.20
C SER A 150 -1.11 -2.20 12.53
N MET A 151 -1.04 -1.39 11.49
CA MET A 151 -0.82 0.06 11.52
C MET A 151 -1.88 0.75 10.69
N THR A 152 -2.19 2.01 11.01
CA THR A 152 -2.88 2.87 10.04
C THR A 152 -1.92 3.21 8.91
N TRP A 153 -2.45 3.62 7.77
CA TRP A 153 -1.63 4.01 6.62
C TRP A 153 -0.64 5.14 6.96
N GLU A 154 -1.07 6.16 7.68
CA GLU A 154 -0.19 7.24 8.13
C GLU A 154 0.92 6.74 9.08
N GLU A 155 0.57 5.89 10.07
CA GLU A 155 1.58 5.27 10.94
C GLU A 155 2.60 4.45 10.13
N PHE A 156 2.15 3.75 9.09
CA PHE A 156 3.02 2.99 8.20
C PHE A 156 3.95 3.89 7.40
N LEU A 157 3.44 5.00 6.85
CA LEU A 157 4.26 5.99 6.14
C LEU A 157 5.32 6.62 7.05
N ASP A 158 4.94 7.02 8.26
CA ASP A 158 5.86 7.62 9.24
C ASP A 158 6.92 6.62 9.70
N TRP A 159 6.53 5.37 9.89
CA TRP A 159 7.46 4.30 10.26
C TRP A 159 8.57 4.06 9.23
N GLY A 160 8.31 4.30 7.95
CA GLY A 160 9.28 4.14 6.86
C GLY A 160 10.24 5.31 6.66
N GLU A 161 10.08 6.44 7.35
CA GLU A 161 10.84 7.66 7.05
C GLU A 161 12.36 7.52 7.25
N ASP A 162 12.83 6.63 8.13
CA ASP A 162 14.24 6.34 8.39
C ASP A 162 14.84 5.22 7.50
N ALA A 163 14.08 4.73 6.50
CA ALA A 163 14.56 3.70 5.58
C ALA A 163 15.74 4.18 4.72
N ASP A 164 16.63 3.25 4.36
CA ASP A 164 17.77 3.53 3.50
C ASP A 164 17.33 3.82 2.06
N VAL A 165 17.21 5.11 1.76
CA VAL A 165 16.75 5.60 0.45
C VAL A 165 17.76 5.29 -0.66
N GLU A 166 19.05 5.22 -0.36
CA GLU A 166 20.07 4.93 -1.37
C GLU A 166 19.93 3.51 -1.92
N LEU A 167 19.71 2.53 -1.05
CA LEU A 167 19.48 1.15 -1.45
C LEU A 167 18.17 0.99 -2.21
N LEU A 168 17.10 1.66 -1.77
CA LEU A 168 15.82 1.66 -2.47
C LEU A 168 15.95 2.25 -3.89
N ASN A 169 16.67 3.36 -4.04
CA ASN A 169 16.91 3.97 -5.36
C ASN A 169 17.71 3.06 -6.27
N LYS A 170 18.78 2.41 -5.77
CA LYS A 170 19.53 1.41 -6.54
C LYS A 170 18.65 0.25 -7.00
N ARG A 171 17.72 -0.21 -6.15
CA ARG A 171 16.76 -1.26 -6.51
C ARG A 171 15.83 -0.80 -7.63
N LYS A 172 15.27 0.41 -7.50
CA LYS A 172 14.44 1.03 -8.53
C LYS A 172 15.18 1.14 -9.88
N GLU A 173 16.42 1.64 -9.86
CA GLU A 173 17.23 1.83 -11.06
C GLU A 173 17.63 0.50 -11.72
N SER A 174 17.83 -0.55 -10.95
CA SER A 174 18.18 -1.89 -11.48
C SER A 174 17.03 -2.58 -12.21
N ALA A 175 15.83 -2.00 -12.21
CA ALA A 175 14.68 -2.46 -12.99
C ALA A 175 14.73 -2.04 -14.47
N LEU A 176 15.78 -1.35 -14.88
CA LEU A 176 15.97 -0.76 -16.23
C LEU A 176 16.72 -1.69 -17.17
#